data_3690353d79d4204ab82e8373709848bd
#
_entry.id   3690353d79d4204ab82e8373709848bd
#
_cell.length_a   1.000
_cell.length_b   1.000
_cell.length_c   1.000
_cell.angle_alpha   90.00
_cell.angle_beta   90.00
_cell.angle_gamma   90.00
#
_symmetry.space_group_name_H-M   'P 1'
#
loop_
_entity.id
_entity.type
_entity.pdbx_description
1 polymer ?
#
loop_
_entity_poly.entity_id
_entity_poly.type
_entity_poly.pdbx_seq_one_letter_code
_entity_poly.pdbx_strand_id
1 'polypeptide(L)'
;MTVRIGGVLLAAGRSRRFGSDKRMARLASGETVLDRAVAAFAPAVDELVLVIGAADEPGAFAAWFPGVRIFRARDSAAGMGSSLAEAIRAAPAWSGCLVGLADMPFIAPGTVRAVRAAMGEEIVVPRYRGQSGHPVGFPHRVFAALSALQGEAGARALILAESARCRFLDVDDQGVLADVDTPEALRAAEAVCAS
;
A
#
# COMPACT_ATOMS: atom_id res chain seq x y z
N MET A 1 8.66 -17.40 -18.86
CA MET A 1 8.12 -17.30 -17.47
C MET A 1 7.11 -16.18 -17.44
N THR A 2 5.93 -16.43 -16.90
CA THR A 2 4.88 -15.41 -16.79
C THR A 2 5.29 -14.38 -15.74
N VAL A 3 5.29 -13.09 -16.10
CA VAL A 3 5.56 -12.00 -15.15
C VAL A 3 4.37 -11.92 -14.17
N ARG A 4 4.65 -12.14 -12.88
CA ARG A 4 3.64 -12.09 -11.82
C ARG A 4 3.92 -10.93 -10.87
N ILE A 5 3.01 -9.98 -10.79
CA ILE A 5 3.12 -8.79 -9.95
C ILE A 5 2.18 -8.92 -8.76
N GLY A 6 2.74 -8.96 -7.56
CA GLY A 6 1.98 -8.95 -6.31
C GLY A 6 1.58 -7.55 -5.88
N GLY A 7 0.57 -7.46 -5.02
CA GLY A 7 0.21 -6.26 -4.27
C GLY A 7 0.41 -6.50 -2.78
N VAL A 8 1.02 -5.55 -2.09
CA VAL A 8 1.13 -5.52 -0.62
C VAL A 8 0.43 -4.26 -0.13
N LEU A 9 -0.70 -4.42 0.54
CA LEU A 9 -1.45 -3.33 1.13
C LEU A 9 -1.25 -3.33 2.65
N LEU A 10 -0.54 -2.32 3.17
CA LEU A 10 -0.17 -2.24 4.58
C LEU A 10 -1.31 -1.66 5.41
N ALA A 11 -1.90 -2.48 6.28
CA ALA A 11 -3.03 -2.16 7.15
C ALA A 11 -2.74 -2.43 8.64
N ALA A 12 -1.47 -2.62 9.02
CA ALA A 12 -1.05 -2.96 10.37
C ALA A 12 -0.93 -1.75 11.33
N GLY A 13 -1.27 -0.55 10.88
CA GLY A 13 -1.21 0.70 11.65
C GLY A 13 -2.21 0.73 12.81
N ARG A 14 -1.81 1.34 13.95
CA ARG A 14 -2.60 1.34 15.21
C ARG A 14 -3.67 2.45 15.31
N SER A 15 -3.88 3.26 14.28
CA SER A 15 -4.90 4.33 14.23
C SER A 15 -4.95 5.27 15.46
N ARG A 16 -3.82 5.50 16.15
CA ARG A 16 -3.77 6.20 17.46
C ARG A 16 -4.36 7.61 17.41
N ARG A 17 -4.14 8.34 16.30
CA ARG A 17 -4.62 9.71 16.09
C ARG A 17 -6.08 9.78 15.62
N PHE A 18 -6.60 8.69 15.10
CA PHE A 18 -7.97 8.61 14.61
C PHE A 18 -9.00 8.40 15.73
N GLY A 19 -8.56 7.86 16.87
CA GLY A 19 -9.44 7.60 18.03
C GLY A 19 -10.26 6.30 17.93
N SER A 20 -10.31 5.70 16.74
CA SER A 20 -10.95 4.40 16.46
C SER A 20 -10.17 3.70 15.35
N ASP A 21 -10.59 2.50 14.94
CA ASP A 21 -9.97 1.83 13.80
C ASP A 21 -10.28 2.57 12.49
N LYS A 22 -9.32 3.33 11.98
CA LYS A 22 -9.47 4.12 10.75
C LYS A 22 -9.80 3.29 9.52
N ARG A 23 -9.44 1.99 9.51
CA ARG A 23 -9.77 1.07 8.42
C ARG A 23 -11.27 0.90 8.25
N MET A 24 -12.02 1.00 9.38
CA MET A 24 -13.47 0.88 9.46
C MET A 24 -14.21 2.21 9.28
N ALA A 25 -13.49 3.34 9.22
CA ALA A 25 -14.11 4.63 9.01
C ALA A 25 -14.84 4.65 7.66
N ARG A 26 -16.08 5.19 7.66
CA ARG A 26 -16.91 5.25 6.46
C ARG A 26 -16.66 6.53 5.68
N LEU A 27 -16.55 6.35 4.38
CA LEU A 27 -16.57 7.41 3.39
C LEU A 27 -18.01 7.89 3.14
N ALA A 28 -18.17 9.04 2.55
CA ALA A 28 -19.48 9.58 2.13
C ALA A 28 -20.24 8.63 1.17
N SER A 29 -19.50 7.80 0.40
CA SER A 29 -20.04 6.73 -0.46
C SER A 29 -20.66 5.56 0.32
N GLY A 30 -20.40 5.46 1.64
CA GLY A 30 -20.82 4.35 2.50
C GLY A 30 -19.82 3.22 2.63
N GLU A 31 -18.83 3.13 1.75
CA GLU A 31 -17.71 2.17 1.84
C GLU A 31 -16.78 2.53 3.00
N THR A 32 -16.01 1.57 3.50
CA THR A 32 -14.96 1.89 4.46
C THR A 32 -13.67 2.34 3.75
N VAL A 33 -12.78 2.98 4.49
CA VAL A 33 -11.42 3.33 4.04
C VAL A 33 -10.72 2.09 3.48
N LEU A 34 -10.83 0.96 4.17
CA LEU A 34 -10.18 -0.28 3.74
C LEU A 34 -10.85 -0.88 2.49
N ASP A 35 -12.20 -0.86 2.38
CA ASP A 35 -12.91 -1.34 1.18
C ASP A 35 -12.40 -0.62 -0.06
N ARG A 36 -12.28 0.70 0.03
CA ARG A 36 -11.86 1.54 -1.09
C ARG A 36 -10.41 1.27 -1.48
N ALA A 37 -9.51 1.14 -0.50
CA ALA A 37 -8.11 0.83 -0.76
C ALA A 37 -7.94 -0.56 -1.42
N VAL A 38 -8.64 -1.59 -0.91
CA VAL A 38 -8.63 -2.93 -1.50
C VAL A 38 -9.20 -2.92 -2.93
N ALA A 39 -10.32 -2.21 -3.15
CA ALA A 39 -10.95 -2.12 -4.48
C ALA A 39 -10.04 -1.45 -5.52
N ALA A 40 -9.20 -0.50 -5.12
CA ALA A 40 -8.24 0.14 -6.01
C ALA A 40 -7.09 -0.79 -6.42
N PHE A 41 -6.65 -1.68 -5.51
CA PHE A 41 -5.48 -2.53 -5.72
C PHE A 41 -5.83 -3.90 -6.33
N ALA A 42 -6.87 -4.57 -5.86
CA ALA A 42 -7.18 -5.96 -6.21
C ALA A 42 -7.24 -6.21 -7.73
N PRO A 43 -7.90 -5.37 -8.55
CA PRO A 43 -7.96 -5.60 -10.00
C PRO A 43 -6.66 -5.25 -10.75
N ALA A 44 -5.68 -4.65 -10.06
CA ALA A 44 -4.42 -4.20 -10.68
C ALA A 44 -3.26 -5.17 -10.45
N VAL A 45 -3.41 -6.23 -9.64
CA VAL A 45 -2.33 -7.16 -9.27
C VAL A 45 -2.77 -8.62 -9.47
N ASP A 46 -1.81 -9.52 -9.61
CA ASP A 46 -2.09 -10.95 -9.82
C ASP A 46 -2.45 -11.66 -8.50
N GLU A 47 -2.03 -11.10 -7.37
CA GLU A 47 -2.37 -11.52 -6.02
C GLU A 47 -2.24 -10.31 -5.08
N LEU A 48 -3.26 -10.04 -4.27
CA LEU A 48 -3.22 -9.00 -3.25
C LEU A 48 -3.01 -9.63 -1.88
N VAL A 49 -2.01 -9.13 -1.15
CA VAL A 49 -1.74 -9.44 0.26
C VAL A 49 -2.12 -8.24 1.11
N LEU A 50 -3.11 -8.40 1.97
CA LEU A 50 -3.47 -7.43 2.99
C LEU A 50 -2.69 -7.73 4.26
N VAL A 51 -1.80 -6.82 4.67
CA VAL A 51 -0.94 -6.97 5.84
C VAL A 51 -1.62 -6.32 7.04
N ILE A 52 -2.07 -7.15 7.98
CA ILE A 52 -2.74 -6.74 9.22
C ILE A 52 -1.81 -6.82 10.42
N GLY A 53 -2.17 -6.17 11.52
CA GLY A 53 -1.36 -6.14 12.75
C GLY A 53 -1.42 -7.44 13.55
N ALA A 54 -0.49 -7.60 14.50
CA ALA A 54 -0.37 -8.79 15.34
C ALA A 54 -1.62 -9.05 16.22
N ALA A 55 -2.35 -7.99 16.59
CA ALA A 55 -3.57 -8.07 17.39
C ALA A 55 -4.85 -8.29 16.58
N ASP A 56 -4.76 -8.22 15.25
CA ASP A 56 -5.93 -8.41 14.38
C ASP A 56 -6.27 -9.90 14.23
N GLU A 57 -7.57 -10.18 14.00
CA GLU A 57 -8.07 -11.54 13.75
C GLU A 57 -8.14 -11.81 12.23
N PRO A 58 -7.25 -12.67 11.68
CA PRO A 58 -7.19 -12.90 10.23
C PRO A 58 -8.49 -13.42 9.63
N GLY A 59 -9.26 -14.24 10.37
CA GLY A 59 -10.51 -14.81 9.90
C GLY A 59 -11.57 -13.76 9.57
N ALA A 60 -11.63 -12.68 10.36
CA ALA A 60 -12.55 -11.57 10.12
C ALA A 60 -12.23 -10.86 8.80
N PHE A 61 -10.96 -10.58 8.52
CA PHE A 61 -10.54 -9.95 7.25
C PHE A 61 -10.70 -10.88 6.05
N ALA A 62 -10.43 -12.19 6.21
CA ALA A 62 -10.63 -13.16 5.14
C ALA A 62 -12.12 -13.30 4.75
N ALA A 63 -13.02 -13.24 5.73
CA ALA A 63 -14.46 -13.23 5.47
C ALA A 63 -14.92 -11.92 4.79
N TRP A 64 -14.28 -10.79 5.12
CA TRP A 64 -14.60 -9.49 4.56
C TRP A 64 -14.08 -9.33 3.11
N PHE A 65 -12.88 -9.85 2.82
CA PHE A 65 -12.23 -9.74 1.51
C PHE A 65 -11.97 -11.11 0.89
N PRO A 66 -13.00 -11.81 0.36
CA PRO A 66 -12.81 -13.07 -0.35
C PRO A 66 -11.84 -12.93 -1.52
N GLY A 67 -10.85 -13.81 -1.60
CA GLY A 67 -9.83 -13.78 -2.66
C GLY A 67 -8.60 -12.89 -2.36
N VAL A 68 -8.61 -12.12 -1.26
CA VAL A 68 -7.43 -11.40 -0.77
C VAL A 68 -6.69 -12.27 0.23
N ARG A 69 -5.37 -12.41 0.05
CA ARG A 69 -4.54 -13.13 1.02
C ARG A 69 -4.30 -12.26 2.26
N ILE A 70 -4.73 -12.73 3.42
CA ILE A 70 -4.50 -12.04 4.69
C ILE A 70 -3.17 -12.50 5.27
N PHE A 71 -2.30 -11.54 5.58
CA PHE A 71 -1.02 -11.77 6.23
C PHE A 71 -0.95 -11.00 7.57
N ARG A 72 -0.82 -11.73 8.68
CA ARG A 72 -0.67 -11.13 10.00
C ARG A 72 0.81 -10.92 10.32
N ALA A 73 1.25 -9.65 10.32
CA ALA A 73 2.61 -9.26 10.71
C ALA A 73 2.76 -9.37 12.23
N ARG A 74 3.69 -10.22 12.68
CA ARG A 74 3.93 -10.49 14.10
C ARG A 74 4.61 -9.32 14.79
N ASP A 75 5.57 -8.70 14.10
CA ASP A 75 6.36 -7.58 14.60
C ASP A 75 5.78 -6.21 14.16
N SER A 76 4.45 -6.14 13.91
CA SER A 76 3.79 -4.90 13.49
C SER A 76 3.95 -3.74 14.49
N ALA A 77 4.21 -4.06 15.77
CA ALA A 77 4.52 -3.07 16.80
C ALA A 77 5.88 -2.39 16.62
N ALA A 78 6.82 -3.03 15.92
CA ALA A 78 8.12 -2.48 15.60
C ALA A 78 8.07 -1.46 14.45
N GLY A 79 6.96 -1.41 13.67
CA GLY A 79 6.73 -0.40 12.67
C GLY A 79 6.41 -0.94 11.27
N MET A 80 6.17 0.02 10.36
CA MET A 80 5.75 -0.27 8.98
C MET A 80 6.82 -1.07 8.21
N GLY A 81 8.09 -0.73 8.36
CA GLY A 81 9.20 -1.43 7.70
C GLY A 81 9.27 -2.89 8.10
N SER A 82 9.10 -3.20 9.39
CA SER A 82 9.07 -4.58 9.89
C SER A 82 7.90 -5.36 9.30
N SER A 83 6.71 -4.78 9.26
CA SER A 83 5.51 -5.41 8.68
C SER A 83 5.67 -5.70 7.19
N LEU A 84 6.25 -4.75 6.43
CA LEU A 84 6.54 -4.93 5.01
C LEU A 84 7.58 -6.05 4.80
N ALA A 85 8.66 -6.04 5.57
CA ALA A 85 9.71 -7.05 5.48
C ALA A 85 9.19 -8.48 5.73
N GLU A 86 8.32 -8.67 6.74
CA GLU A 86 7.68 -9.94 7.00
C GLU A 86 6.81 -10.40 5.83
N ALA A 87 6.00 -9.50 5.26
CA ALA A 87 5.13 -9.81 4.13
C ALA A 87 5.94 -10.19 2.87
N ILE A 88 7.04 -9.48 2.59
CA ILE A 88 7.92 -9.79 1.44
C ILE A 88 8.63 -11.14 1.63
N ARG A 89 9.09 -11.47 2.85
CA ARG A 89 9.68 -12.80 3.13
C ARG A 89 8.70 -13.96 2.92
N ALA A 90 7.41 -13.70 3.16
CA ALA A 90 6.33 -14.69 2.98
C ALA A 90 5.69 -14.64 1.57
N ALA A 91 6.14 -13.73 0.72
CA ALA A 91 5.60 -13.58 -0.63
C ALA A 91 5.94 -14.81 -1.50
N PRO A 92 5.03 -15.24 -2.39
CA PRO A 92 5.36 -16.23 -3.40
C PRO A 92 6.38 -15.67 -4.42
N ALA A 93 6.73 -16.49 -5.42
CA ALA A 93 7.67 -16.08 -6.47
C ALA A 93 7.06 -15.01 -7.39
N TRP A 94 7.05 -13.75 -6.95
CA TRP A 94 6.66 -12.59 -7.76
C TRP A 94 7.86 -12.02 -8.52
N SER A 95 7.61 -11.52 -9.72
CA SER A 95 8.59 -10.76 -10.52
C SER A 95 8.77 -9.32 -10.00
N GLY A 96 7.85 -8.84 -9.17
CA GLY A 96 7.82 -7.55 -8.53
C GLY A 96 6.57 -7.37 -7.70
N CYS A 97 6.46 -6.26 -6.97
CA CYS A 97 5.26 -5.96 -6.20
C CYS A 97 4.94 -4.45 -6.17
N LEU A 98 3.65 -4.15 -6.02
CA LEU A 98 3.18 -2.82 -5.65
C LEU A 98 2.98 -2.76 -4.15
N VAL A 99 3.53 -1.74 -3.50
CA VAL A 99 3.33 -1.50 -2.07
C VAL A 99 2.49 -0.25 -1.88
N GLY A 100 1.37 -0.39 -1.21
CA GLY A 100 0.46 0.69 -0.87
C GLY A 100 0.07 0.69 0.60
N LEU A 101 -0.62 1.76 0.99
CA LEU A 101 -1.08 1.98 2.35
C LEU A 101 -2.62 1.89 2.39
N ALA A 102 -3.16 1.16 3.36
CA ALA A 102 -4.61 0.96 3.51
C ALA A 102 -5.36 2.21 3.97
N ASP A 103 -4.65 3.24 4.40
CA ASP A 103 -5.18 4.55 4.79
C ASP A 103 -5.15 5.58 3.66
N MET A 104 -4.91 5.14 2.42
CA MET A 104 -4.95 5.99 1.22
C MET A 104 -6.11 5.57 0.29
N PRO A 105 -7.39 5.80 0.69
CA PRO A 105 -8.57 5.31 -0.02
C PRO A 105 -8.85 6.02 -1.34
N PHE A 106 -8.19 7.16 -1.59
CA PHE A 106 -8.47 8.02 -2.74
C PHE A 106 -7.55 7.79 -3.94
N ILE A 107 -6.60 6.83 -3.84
CA ILE A 107 -5.79 6.45 -5.00
C ILE A 107 -6.69 5.87 -6.10
N ALA A 108 -6.65 6.48 -7.29
CA ALA A 108 -7.45 6.01 -8.40
C ALA A 108 -6.97 4.62 -8.87
N PRO A 109 -7.88 3.67 -9.18
CA PRO A 109 -7.50 2.36 -9.72
C PRO A 109 -6.69 2.47 -11.02
N GLY A 110 -6.88 3.55 -11.79
CA GLY A 110 -6.10 3.87 -12.97
C GLY A 110 -4.62 4.10 -12.67
N THR A 111 -4.33 4.81 -11.58
CA THR A 111 -2.96 5.06 -11.11
C THR A 111 -2.27 3.77 -10.69
N VAL A 112 -2.96 2.88 -9.94
CA VAL A 112 -2.39 1.58 -9.55
C VAL A 112 -2.01 0.75 -10.79
N ARG A 113 -2.90 0.72 -11.80
CA ARG A 113 -2.62 0.04 -13.09
C ARG A 113 -1.47 0.70 -13.85
N ALA A 114 -1.38 2.04 -13.85
CA ALA A 114 -0.31 2.77 -14.52
C ALA A 114 1.06 2.47 -13.89
N VAL A 115 1.14 2.45 -12.55
CA VAL A 115 2.36 2.06 -11.83
C VAL A 115 2.74 0.61 -12.17
N ARG A 116 1.79 -0.34 -12.16
CA ARG A 116 2.04 -1.72 -12.60
C ARG A 116 2.60 -1.79 -14.02
N ALA A 117 1.96 -1.10 -14.95
CA ALA A 117 2.37 -1.10 -16.37
C ALA A 117 3.76 -0.49 -16.61
N ALA A 118 4.16 0.44 -15.73
CA ALA A 118 5.48 1.06 -15.79
C ALA A 118 6.60 0.21 -15.17
N MET A 119 6.25 -0.87 -14.45
CA MET A 119 7.24 -1.72 -13.78
C MET A 119 8.17 -2.44 -14.78
N GLY A 120 9.44 -2.47 -14.44
CA GLY A 120 10.53 -3.17 -15.10
C GLY A 120 11.60 -3.45 -14.06
N GLU A 121 12.85 -3.06 -14.36
CA GLU A 121 13.99 -3.21 -13.43
C GLU A 121 14.15 -2.01 -12.47
N GLU A 122 13.40 -0.95 -12.67
CA GLU A 122 13.44 0.26 -11.86
C GLU A 122 12.36 0.24 -10.76
N ILE A 123 12.61 0.95 -9.66
CA ILE A 123 11.57 1.29 -8.68
C ILE A 123 10.68 2.36 -9.32
N VAL A 124 9.36 2.14 -9.34
CA VAL A 124 8.40 3.08 -9.92
C VAL A 124 7.70 3.85 -8.82
N VAL A 125 7.85 5.18 -8.81
CA VAL A 125 7.27 6.07 -7.81
C VAL A 125 6.31 7.04 -8.49
N PRO A 126 5.01 7.00 -8.21
CA PRO A 126 4.08 7.98 -8.74
C PRO A 126 4.33 9.36 -8.12
N ARG A 127 4.15 10.42 -8.93
CA ARG A 127 4.25 11.80 -8.46
C ARG A 127 3.04 12.61 -8.89
N TYR A 128 2.46 13.34 -7.95
CA TYR A 128 1.48 14.37 -8.23
C TYR A 128 2.11 15.73 -7.95
N ARG A 129 2.13 16.61 -8.97
CA ARG A 129 2.75 17.96 -8.90
C ARG A 129 4.16 17.94 -8.29
N GLY A 130 4.98 16.95 -8.68
CA GLY A 130 6.37 16.82 -8.24
C GLY A 130 6.56 16.15 -6.87
N GLN A 131 5.48 15.86 -6.13
CA GLN A 131 5.55 15.15 -4.84
C GLN A 131 5.34 13.65 -5.04
N SER A 132 6.26 12.85 -4.47
CA SER A 132 6.21 11.39 -4.54
C SER A 132 5.15 10.82 -3.62
N GLY A 133 4.41 9.82 -4.10
CA GLY A 133 3.30 9.19 -3.37
C GLY A 133 3.27 7.68 -3.51
N HIS A 134 2.10 7.10 -3.28
CA HIS A 134 1.81 5.67 -3.38
C HIS A 134 0.85 5.36 -4.53
N PRO A 135 0.80 4.06 -4.99
CA PRO A 135 1.65 2.93 -4.60
C PRO A 135 3.04 3.02 -5.21
N VAL A 136 4.01 2.39 -4.56
CA VAL A 136 5.36 2.28 -5.11
C VAL A 136 5.55 0.87 -5.69
N GLY A 137 6.04 0.79 -6.94
CA GLY A 137 6.38 -0.45 -7.60
C GLY A 137 7.83 -0.86 -7.34
N PHE A 138 8.04 -2.06 -6.83
CA PHE A 138 9.35 -2.61 -6.53
C PHE A 138 9.65 -3.84 -7.38
N PRO A 139 10.73 -3.84 -8.20
CA PRO A 139 11.18 -5.01 -8.93
C PRO A 139 11.76 -6.08 -7.99
N HIS A 140 11.76 -7.34 -8.42
CA HIS A 140 12.24 -8.46 -7.60
C HIS A 140 13.67 -8.27 -7.10
N ARG A 141 14.55 -7.60 -7.87
CA ARG A 141 15.95 -7.37 -7.49
C ARG A 141 16.12 -6.66 -6.14
N VAL A 142 15.12 -5.90 -5.67
CA VAL A 142 15.17 -5.19 -4.38
C VAL A 142 14.48 -5.94 -3.24
N PHE A 143 13.94 -7.14 -3.48
CA PHE A 143 13.21 -7.90 -2.45
C PHE A 143 14.10 -8.29 -1.27
N ALA A 144 15.37 -8.60 -1.50
CA ALA A 144 16.33 -8.84 -0.42
C ALA A 144 16.45 -7.62 0.51
N ALA A 145 16.56 -6.41 -0.06
CA ALA A 145 16.62 -5.18 0.71
C ALA A 145 15.29 -4.86 1.42
N LEU A 146 14.14 -5.08 0.75
CA LEU A 146 12.81 -4.94 1.38
C LEU A 146 12.64 -5.92 2.55
N SER A 147 13.12 -7.16 2.41
CA SER A 147 13.06 -8.20 3.46
C SER A 147 13.93 -7.89 4.69
N ALA A 148 14.91 -7.01 4.53
CA ALA A 148 15.83 -6.58 5.60
C ALA A 148 15.36 -5.30 6.31
N LEU A 149 14.25 -4.68 5.90
CA LEU A 149 13.71 -3.47 6.51
C LEU A 149 13.35 -3.72 7.99
N GLN A 150 13.52 -2.68 8.80
CA GLN A 150 13.20 -2.66 10.23
C GLN A 150 12.59 -1.32 10.64
N GLY A 151 11.81 -1.34 11.70
CA GLY A 151 11.28 -0.13 12.34
C GLY A 151 10.25 0.61 11.50
N GLU A 152 10.10 1.91 11.78
CA GLU A 152 9.02 2.77 11.23
C GLU A 152 9.32 3.29 9.81
N ALA A 153 10.57 3.34 9.39
CA ALA A 153 11.01 4.10 8.20
C ALA A 153 10.45 3.57 6.85
N GLY A 154 9.81 2.40 6.85
CA GLY A 154 9.29 1.79 5.62
C GLY A 154 10.37 1.67 4.54
N ALA A 155 9.95 1.71 3.27
CA ALA A 155 10.86 1.59 2.14
C ALA A 155 11.49 2.94 1.70
N ARG A 156 11.24 4.04 2.41
CA ARG A 156 11.73 5.38 2.00
C ARG A 156 13.24 5.46 1.89
N ALA A 157 13.95 4.87 2.86
CA ALA A 157 15.41 4.86 2.84
C ALA A 157 15.97 4.07 1.64
N LEU A 158 15.31 2.95 1.28
CA LEU A 158 15.67 2.16 0.10
C LEU A 158 15.44 2.95 -1.19
N ILE A 159 14.31 3.66 -1.32
CA ILE A 159 14.02 4.50 -2.50
C ILE A 159 15.08 5.58 -2.65
N LEU A 160 15.51 6.21 -1.57
CA LEU A 160 16.57 7.23 -1.59
C LEU A 160 17.93 6.63 -1.98
N ALA A 161 18.30 5.47 -1.43
CA ALA A 161 19.55 4.78 -1.76
C ALA A 161 19.58 4.31 -3.23
N GLU A 162 18.45 3.93 -3.78
CA GLU A 162 18.29 3.47 -5.17
C GLU A 162 17.85 4.61 -6.13
N SER A 163 17.98 5.87 -5.74
CA SER A 163 17.40 7.02 -6.47
C SER A 163 17.80 7.07 -7.95
N ALA A 164 19.03 6.67 -8.30
CA ALA A 164 19.49 6.58 -9.68
C ALA A 164 18.80 5.47 -10.51
N ARG A 165 18.06 4.57 -9.85
CA ARG A 165 17.28 3.48 -10.45
C ARG A 165 15.79 3.60 -10.11
N CYS A 166 15.34 4.82 -9.84
CA CYS A 166 13.94 5.15 -9.66
C CYS A 166 13.40 5.82 -10.92
N ARG A 167 12.27 5.30 -11.39
CA ARG A 167 11.45 5.92 -12.42
C ARG A 167 10.31 6.67 -11.74
N PHE A 168 10.28 7.98 -11.93
CA PHE A 168 9.16 8.78 -11.47
C PHE A 168 8.07 8.82 -12.53
N LEU A 169 6.84 8.51 -12.13
CA LEU A 169 5.66 8.50 -12.99
C LEU A 169 4.76 9.66 -12.59
N ASP A 170 4.72 10.72 -13.41
CA ASP A 170 3.82 11.83 -13.16
C ASP A 170 2.38 11.40 -13.46
N VAL A 171 1.50 11.58 -12.46
CA VAL A 171 0.07 11.22 -12.51
C VAL A 171 -0.78 12.43 -12.14
N ASP A 172 -1.98 12.53 -12.72
CA ASP A 172 -2.98 13.51 -12.33
C ASP A 172 -3.95 12.87 -11.32
N ASP A 173 -3.41 12.48 -10.19
CA ASP A 173 -4.13 11.79 -9.11
C ASP A 173 -3.59 12.29 -7.76
N GLN A 174 -4.33 13.21 -7.14
CA GLN A 174 -3.97 13.73 -5.82
C GLN A 174 -4.07 12.68 -4.72
N GLY A 175 -4.87 11.63 -4.92
CA GLY A 175 -5.02 10.52 -3.99
C GLY A 175 -3.71 9.82 -3.63
N VAL A 176 -2.68 9.90 -4.50
CA VAL A 176 -1.35 9.32 -4.23
C VAL A 176 -0.63 9.97 -3.04
N LEU A 177 -1.09 11.15 -2.59
CA LEU A 177 -0.54 11.91 -1.45
C LEU A 177 -1.49 11.96 -0.25
N ALA A 178 -2.73 11.45 -0.39
CA ALA A 178 -3.80 11.65 0.59
C ALA A 178 -3.89 10.47 1.56
N ASP A 179 -3.07 10.50 2.62
CA ASP A 179 -3.21 9.60 3.76
C ASP A 179 -4.25 10.12 4.76
N VAL A 180 -5.01 9.19 5.34
CA VAL A 180 -6.08 9.48 6.29
C VAL A 180 -5.64 9.10 7.70
N ASP A 181 -5.09 10.08 8.43
CA ASP A 181 -4.60 9.87 9.80
C ASP A 181 -5.57 10.36 10.88
N THR A 182 -6.49 11.25 10.52
CA THR A 182 -7.52 11.81 11.42
C THR A 182 -8.88 11.91 10.72
N PRO A 183 -10.00 12.00 11.46
CA PRO A 183 -11.32 12.26 10.86
C PRO A 183 -11.40 13.56 10.06
N GLU A 184 -10.63 14.58 10.44
CA GLU A 184 -10.52 15.85 9.71
C GLU A 184 -9.81 15.66 8.37
N ALA A 185 -8.70 14.90 8.35
CA ALA A 185 -7.96 14.56 7.13
C ALA A 185 -8.86 13.76 6.16
N LEU A 186 -9.70 12.84 6.69
CA LEU A 186 -10.66 12.10 5.88
C LEU A 186 -11.62 13.04 5.15
N ARG A 187 -12.29 13.94 5.90
CA ARG A 187 -13.23 14.90 5.31
C ARG A 187 -12.57 15.83 4.29
N ALA A 188 -11.35 16.29 4.59
CA ALA A 188 -10.60 17.15 3.67
C ALA A 188 -10.23 16.42 2.37
N ALA A 189 -9.78 15.18 2.47
CA ALA A 189 -9.43 14.37 1.31
C ALA A 189 -10.67 14.03 0.46
N GLU A 190 -11.82 13.73 1.08
CA GLU A 190 -13.08 13.53 0.35
C GLU A 190 -13.48 14.75 -0.48
N ALA A 191 -13.37 15.95 0.09
CA ALA A 191 -13.75 17.19 -0.60
C ALA A 191 -12.89 17.46 -1.85
N VAL A 192 -11.65 16.97 -1.87
CA VAL A 192 -10.67 17.26 -2.94
C VAL A 192 -10.55 16.11 -3.94
N CYS A 193 -10.60 14.85 -3.49
CA CYS A 193 -10.34 13.68 -4.33
C CYS A 193 -11.63 13.03 -4.88
N ALA A 194 -12.82 13.42 -4.42
CA ALA A 194 -14.10 12.88 -4.89
C ALA A 194 -14.69 13.69 -6.06
N SER A 195 -13.98 14.71 -6.53
CA SER A 195 -14.33 15.53 -7.70
C SER A 195 -13.65 14.98 -8.95
#